data_c388a35bffb385de0b315c231d8e2f23
#
_entry.id   c388a35bffb385de0b315c231d8e2f23
#
_cell.length_a   1.000
_cell.length_b   1.000
_cell.length_c   1.000
_cell.angle_alpha   90.00
_cell.angle_beta   90.00
_cell.angle_gamma   90.00
#
_symmetry.space_group_name_H-M   'P 1'
#
loop_
_entity.id
_entity.type
_entity.pdbx_description
1 polymer ?
#
loop_
_entity_poly.entity_id
_entity_poly.type
_entity_poly.pdbx_seq_one_letter_code
_entity_poly.pdbx_strand_id
1 'polypeptide(L)'
;RVRYTVASNTTVIEQHAFEGQMYIQEVELPEGVISIEKEAFESCQALRRIVLPEGLTRICADAFRCCISLEGLELPSTLKDLGEHAVTDTYGWSPSMNGITYMRVHPDNPYFYHDANAFYQRRENGSLLIKYFGKNEVWKIPEEVTELGAMALRRANLREVIIPETVKSISKDAFAECGRLECMEFAADGVKLYVPENPVYRKGEISSLFYRDNAGQLHYDYETYDSLLADWSQILIRCRMAAFRLEYPVQLPMARKQAYEALIAEHLKDLVYDICKRDSLRDLAALGNAGMITAEHIEEMIDWTTACHRGKLTGYLLEYQQEHFTENTFDFSL
;
A
#
# COMPACT_ATOMS: atom_id res chain seq x y z
N ARG A 1 -3.99 33.91 -14.46
CA ARG A 1 -4.20 33.17 -13.20
C ARG A 1 -5.36 33.84 -12.47
N VAL A 2 -6.36 33.07 -12.07
CA VAL A 2 -7.46 33.58 -11.27
C VAL A 2 -7.10 33.43 -9.80
N ARG A 3 -6.77 34.52 -9.15
CA ARG A 3 -6.43 34.60 -7.74
C ARG A 3 -7.59 35.24 -6.97
N TYR A 4 -7.89 34.67 -5.80
CA TYR A 4 -8.88 35.18 -4.89
C TYR A 4 -8.23 35.52 -3.54
N THR A 5 -8.44 36.75 -3.06
CA THR A 5 -7.99 37.21 -1.74
C THR A 5 -9.19 37.29 -0.84
N VAL A 6 -9.19 36.56 0.25
CA VAL A 6 -10.26 36.57 1.25
C VAL A 6 -10.16 37.85 2.07
N ALA A 7 -11.32 38.43 2.46
CA ALA A 7 -11.39 39.68 3.23
C ALA A 7 -10.58 39.57 4.54
N SER A 8 -9.86 40.66 4.86
CA SER A 8 -8.89 40.68 5.97
C SER A 8 -9.46 40.44 7.36
N ASN A 9 -10.77 40.65 7.53
CA ASN A 9 -11.50 40.45 8.79
C ASN A 9 -12.13 39.04 8.92
N THR A 10 -11.85 38.15 7.97
CA THR A 10 -12.39 36.79 7.99
C THR A 10 -11.64 35.95 9.02
N THR A 11 -12.38 35.27 9.90
CA THR A 11 -11.83 34.35 10.92
C THR A 11 -12.20 32.92 10.68
N VAL A 12 -13.22 32.62 9.90
CA VAL A 12 -13.69 31.29 9.57
C VAL A 12 -13.99 31.21 8.07
N ILE A 13 -13.51 30.19 7.41
CA ILE A 13 -13.99 29.82 6.08
C ILE A 13 -15.15 28.85 6.28
N GLU A 14 -16.35 29.35 6.06
CA GLU A 14 -17.58 28.63 6.34
C GLU A 14 -17.75 27.39 5.47
N GLN A 15 -18.62 26.48 5.90
CA GLN A 15 -18.98 25.30 5.16
C GLN A 15 -19.45 25.66 3.74
N HIS A 16 -18.93 24.94 2.73
CA HIS A 16 -19.22 25.14 1.31
C HIS A 16 -18.86 26.53 0.74
N ALA A 17 -18.08 27.36 1.45
CA ALA A 17 -17.82 28.76 1.04
C ALA A 17 -17.22 28.91 -0.37
N PHE A 18 -16.40 27.95 -0.80
CA PHE A 18 -15.79 27.89 -2.13
C PHE A 18 -16.13 26.61 -2.89
N GLU A 19 -17.11 25.84 -2.44
CA GLU A 19 -17.48 24.59 -3.10
C GLU A 19 -17.73 24.79 -4.60
N GLY A 20 -17.13 23.90 -5.43
CA GLY A 20 -17.33 23.91 -6.87
C GLY A 20 -16.74 25.09 -7.63
N GLN A 21 -15.86 25.88 -7.03
CA GLN A 21 -15.19 27.00 -7.69
C GLN A 21 -14.15 26.51 -8.70
N MET A 22 -14.59 26.19 -9.91
CA MET A 22 -13.80 25.50 -10.93
C MET A 22 -12.74 26.37 -11.62
N TYR A 23 -12.69 27.69 -11.36
CA TYR A 23 -11.79 28.62 -12.05
C TYR A 23 -10.74 29.25 -11.14
N ILE A 24 -10.92 29.23 -9.82
CA ILE A 24 -9.98 29.80 -8.86
C ILE A 24 -8.74 28.91 -8.80
N GLN A 25 -7.57 29.50 -9.09
CA GLN A 25 -6.29 28.77 -9.11
C GLN A 25 -5.46 29.02 -7.84
N GLU A 26 -5.60 30.17 -7.23
CA GLU A 26 -4.87 30.55 -6.04
C GLU A 26 -5.83 31.24 -5.05
N VAL A 27 -5.73 30.85 -3.77
CA VAL A 27 -6.48 31.49 -2.68
C VAL A 27 -5.50 32.01 -1.64
N GLU A 28 -5.68 33.24 -1.23
CA GLU A 28 -4.98 33.84 -0.10
C GLU A 28 -5.94 34.02 1.06
N LEU A 29 -5.60 33.36 2.17
CA LEU A 29 -6.31 33.53 3.43
C LEU A 29 -5.62 34.59 4.29
N PRO A 30 -6.38 35.46 4.98
CA PRO A 30 -5.79 36.40 5.91
C PRO A 30 -5.30 35.72 7.18
N GLU A 31 -4.36 36.34 7.89
CA GLU A 31 -3.75 35.83 9.12
C GLU A 31 -4.76 35.56 10.25
N GLY A 32 -5.95 36.16 10.21
CA GLY A 32 -7.00 35.96 11.20
C GLY A 32 -7.79 34.68 11.08
N VAL A 33 -7.59 33.86 10.02
CA VAL A 33 -8.37 32.66 9.83
C VAL A 33 -7.92 31.56 10.80
N ILE A 34 -8.86 31.08 11.62
CA ILE A 34 -8.64 30.06 12.66
C ILE A 34 -9.21 28.68 12.29
N SER A 35 -10.17 28.62 11.38
CA SER A 35 -10.75 27.36 10.92
C SER A 35 -11.21 27.39 9.46
N ILE A 36 -11.11 26.23 8.81
CA ILE A 36 -11.68 25.92 7.51
C ILE A 36 -12.71 24.81 7.74
N GLU A 37 -13.98 25.13 7.49
CA GLU A 37 -15.09 24.26 7.81
C GLU A 37 -15.28 23.17 6.75
N LYS A 38 -16.20 22.26 7.02
CA LYS A 38 -16.49 21.08 6.21
C LYS A 38 -16.78 21.46 4.76
N GLU A 39 -16.14 20.74 3.81
CA GLU A 39 -16.37 20.92 2.36
C GLU A 39 -16.12 22.34 1.83
N ALA A 40 -15.40 23.18 2.58
CA ALA A 40 -15.22 24.61 2.26
C ALA A 40 -14.61 24.85 0.87
N PHE A 41 -13.71 23.99 0.41
CA PHE A 41 -13.09 24.04 -0.92
C PHE A 41 -13.38 22.76 -1.73
N GLU A 42 -14.41 22.00 -1.38
CA GLU A 42 -14.75 20.81 -2.11
C GLU A 42 -14.92 21.10 -3.61
N SER A 43 -14.36 20.23 -4.46
CA SER A 43 -14.46 20.32 -5.93
C SER A 43 -13.91 21.63 -6.54
N CYS A 44 -12.98 22.29 -5.86
CA CYS A 44 -12.20 23.39 -6.43
C CYS A 44 -11.12 22.82 -7.40
N GLN A 45 -11.57 22.32 -8.55
CA GLN A 45 -10.73 21.54 -9.47
C GLN A 45 -9.54 22.29 -10.05
N ALA A 46 -9.62 23.63 -10.19
CA ALA A 46 -8.52 24.43 -10.71
C ALA A 46 -7.58 24.95 -9.61
N LEU A 47 -7.92 24.78 -8.33
CA LEU A 47 -7.12 25.27 -7.20
C LEU A 47 -5.76 24.56 -7.17
N ARG A 48 -4.69 25.32 -7.36
CA ARG A 48 -3.30 24.84 -7.37
C ARG A 48 -2.55 25.19 -6.10
N ARG A 49 -2.92 26.31 -5.49
CA ARG A 49 -2.23 26.84 -4.33
C ARG A 49 -3.19 27.51 -3.36
N ILE A 50 -3.01 27.21 -2.11
CA ILE A 50 -3.60 27.92 -0.98
C ILE A 50 -2.51 28.10 0.08
N VAL A 51 -2.41 29.27 0.67
CA VAL A 51 -1.51 29.56 1.78
C VAL A 51 -2.33 29.50 3.06
N LEU A 52 -1.97 28.61 3.95
CA LEU A 52 -2.60 28.43 5.25
C LEU A 52 -1.88 29.34 6.27
N PRO A 53 -2.58 30.26 6.94
CA PRO A 53 -1.94 31.21 7.86
C PRO A 53 -1.53 30.55 9.17
N GLU A 54 -0.50 31.11 9.81
CA GLU A 54 -0.25 30.82 11.23
C GLU A 54 -1.46 31.33 12.04
N GLY A 55 -1.89 30.54 13.03
CA GLY A 55 -3.17 30.79 13.72
C GLY A 55 -4.30 29.85 13.28
N LEU A 56 -4.20 29.23 12.08
CA LEU A 56 -5.14 28.19 11.66
C LEU A 56 -5.00 26.96 12.58
N THR A 57 -6.08 26.61 13.26
CA THR A 57 -6.08 25.52 14.25
C THR A 57 -6.83 24.28 13.79
N ARG A 58 -7.76 24.43 12.82
CA ARG A 58 -8.64 23.34 12.38
C ARG A 58 -8.92 23.39 10.87
N ILE A 59 -8.84 22.22 10.26
CA ILE A 59 -9.35 21.94 8.91
C ILE A 59 -10.34 20.78 9.06
N CYS A 60 -11.60 21.02 8.74
CA CYS A 60 -12.68 20.04 8.92
C CYS A 60 -12.69 18.98 7.81
N ALA A 61 -13.57 17.99 7.98
CA ALA A 61 -13.72 16.88 7.04
C ALA A 61 -14.00 17.36 5.61
N ASP A 62 -13.44 16.66 4.63
CA ASP A 62 -13.65 16.90 3.19
C ASP A 62 -13.29 18.32 2.71
N ALA A 63 -12.58 19.13 3.51
CA ALA A 63 -12.33 20.54 3.21
C ALA A 63 -11.70 20.79 1.83
N PHE A 64 -10.77 19.92 1.40
CA PHE A 64 -10.11 19.98 0.08
C PHE A 64 -10.43 18.76 -0.79
N ARG A 65 -11.56 18.14 -0.54
CA ARG A 65 -11.99 17.00 -1.33
C ARG A 65 -12.14 17.37 -2.81
N CYS A 66 -11.64 16.51 -3.71
CA CYS A 66 -11.68 16.71 -5.17
C CYS A 66 -10.96 17.98 -5.67
N CYS A 67 -10.03 18.55 -4.90
CA CYS A 67 -9.12 19.60 -5.38
C CYS A 67 -7.98 18.97 -6.22
N ILE A 68 -8.33 18.51 -7.42
CA ILE A 68 -7.45 17.66 -8.26
C ILE A 68 -6.18 18.35 -8.78
N SER A 69 -6.15 19.70 -8.80
CA SER A 69 -4.98 20.47 -9.20
C SER A 69 -4.12 20.93 -8.01
N LEU A 70 -4.55 20.66 -6.77
CA LEU A 70 -3.82 21.08 -5.57
C LEU A 70 -2.63 20.12 -5.36
N GLU A 71 -1.42 20.62 -5.63
CA GLU A 71 -0.21 19.77 -5.62
C GLU A 71 0.27 19.44 -4.22
N GLY A 72 0.02 20.31 -3.25
CA GLY A 72 0.44 20.09 -1.86
C GLY A 72 -0.07 21.16 -0.91
N LEU A 73 0.12 20.90 0.39
CA LEU A 73 -0.20 21.81 1.48
C LEU A 73 1.00 21.97 2.42
N GLU A 74 1.14 23.20 2.93
CA GLU A 74 2.07 23.54 4.01
C GLU A 74 1.24 23.83 5.27
N LEU A 75 1.33 22.97 6.27
CA LEU A 75 0.55 23.05 7.49
C LEU A 75 1.26 23.91 8.52
N PRO A 76 0.57 24.91 9.13
CA PRO A 76 1.17 25.81 10.12
C PRO A 76 1.47 25.11 11.44
N SER A 77 2.29 25.77 12.27
CA SER A 77 2.66 25.26 13.61
C SER A 77 1.44 25.11 14.55
N THR A 78 0.40 25.87 14.28
CA THR A 78 -0.80 25.97 15.13
C THR A 78 -1.89 24.96 14.82
N LEU A 79 -1.81 24.25 13.66
CA LEU A 79 -2.84 23.27 13.28
C LEU A 79 -2.88 22.11 14.28
N LYS A 80 -4.07 21.85 14.84
CA LYS A 80 -4.35 20.80 15.84
C LYS A 80 -5.26 19.70 15.29
N ASP A 81 -6.28 20.12 14.54
CA ASP A 81 -7.35 19.24 14.09
C ASP A 81 -7.38 19.15 12.57
N LEU A 82 -7.30 17.94 12.07
CA LEU A 82 -7.45 17.61 10.66
C LEU A 82 -8.57 16.60 10.53
N GLY A 83 -9.65 16.99 9.87
CA GLY A 83 -10.82 16.15 9.68
C GLY A 83 -10.58 15.00 8.72
N GLU A 84 -11.47 14.01 8.79
CA GLU A 84 -11.43 12.86 7.90
C GLU A 84 -11.54 13.30 6.44
N HIS A 85 -10.75 12.73 5.57
CA HIS A 85 -10.67 13.06 4.14
C HIS A 85 -10.38 14.54 3.79
N ALA A 86 -10.01 15.37 4.76
CA ALA A 86 -9.73 16.78 4.54
C ALA A 86 -8.68 17.04 3.45
N VAL A 87 -7.70 16.13 3.34
CA VAL A 87 -6.56 16.25 2.42
C VAL A 87 -6.34 14.98 1.57
N THR A 88 -7.29 14.06 1.57
CA THR A 88 -7.20 12.84 0.79
C THR A 88 -8.14 12.89 -0.42
N ASP A 89 -7.70 12.32 -1.53
CA ASP A 89 -8.55 12.16 -2.70
C ASP A 89 -9.69 11.20 -2.40
N THR A 90 -10.90 11.73 -2.35
CA THR A 90 -12.09 10.91 -2.31
C THR A 90 -12.63 10.66 -3.72
N TYR A 91 -12.69 9.38 -4.11
CA TYR A 91 -13.47 8.88 -5.26
C TYR A 91 -13.34 9.64 -6.59
N GLY A 92 -12.11 9.84 -7.09
CA GLY A 92 -11.92 10.27 -8.48
C GLY A 92 -12.05 9.10 -9.46
N TRP A 93 -12.90 9.23 -10.47
CA TRP A 93 -13.12 8.26 -11.54
C TRP A 93 -11.96 8.15 -12.54
N SER A 94 -10.93 8.98 -12.43
CA SER A 94 -9.81 9.02 -13.37
C SER A 94 -8.47 8.72 -12.70
N PRO A 95 -7.69 7.77 -13.22
CA PRO A 95 -6.32 7.52 -12.78
C PRO A 95 -5.36 8.70 -12.98
N SER A 96 -5.73 9.65 -13.83
CA SER A 96 -4.92 10.83 -14.17
C SER A 96 -5.16 12.03 -13.24
N MET A 97 -6.07 11.95 -12.28
CA MET A 97 -6.30 13.02 -11.31
C MET A 97 -5.27 12.91 -10.18
N ASN A 98 -4.17 13.62 -10.32
CA ASN A 98 -3.17 13.80 -9.27
C ASN A 98 -3.70 14.83 -8.28
N GLY A 99 -4.08 14.38 -7.10
CA GLY A 99 -4.35 15.25 -5.97
C GLY A 99 -3.06 15.65 -5.25
N ILE A 100 -3.17 15.96 -3.97
CA ILE A 100 -2.05 16.33 -3.09
C ILE A 100 -0.94 15.26 -3.17
N THR A 101 0.23 15.67 -3.65
CA THR A 101 1.40 14.80 -3.84
C THR A 101 2.46 14.98 -2.75
N TYR A 102 2.32 16.02 -1.93
CA TYR A 102 3.16 16.23 -0.75
C TYR A 102 2.41 17.00 0.34
N MET A 103 2.83 16.79 1.57
CA MET A 103 2.44 17.57 2.74
C MET A 103 3.70 18.02 3.45
N ARG A 104 3.80 19.29 3.77
CA ARG A 104 4.84 19.85 4.63
C ARG A 104 4.22 20.32 5.92
N VAL A 105 4.87 20.06 7.01
CA VAL A 105 4.41 20.46 8.34
C VAL A 105 5.46 21.39 8.92
N HIS A 106 5.03 22.49 9.52
CA HIS A 106 5.95 23.38 10.22
C HIS A 106 6.69 22.62 11.30
N PRO A 107 8.03 22.74 11.45
CA PRO A 107 8.82 21.96 12.40
C PRO A 107 8.32 22.01 13.84
N ASP A 108 7.76 23.15 14.27
CA ASP A 108 7.24 23.35 15.62
C ASP A 108 5.80 22.87 15.82
N ASN A 109 5.19 22.21 14.82
CA ASN A 109 3.85 21.64 15.02
C ASN A 109 3.91 20.43 15.94
N PRO A 110 3.21 20.46 17.11
CA PRO A 110 3.27 19.36 18.06
C PRO A 110 2.36 18.17 17.71
N TYR A 111 1.43 18.32 16.78
CA TYR A 111 0.38 17.34 16.48
C TYR A 111 0.64 16.53 15.21
N PHE A 112 1.32 17.13 14.25
CA PHE A 112 1.59 16.52 12.94
C PHE A 112 3.09 16.54 12.64
N TYR A 113 3.51 15.67 11.75
CA TYR A 113 4.84 15.67 11.17
C TYR A 113 4.84 14.95 9.82
N HIS A 114 5.90 15.09 9.07
CA HIS A 114 6.12 14.38 7.82
C HIS A 114 7.57 13.91 7.73
N ASP A 115 7.79 12.90 6.90
CA ASP A 115 9.10 12.51 6.40
C ASP A 115 9.17 12.66 4.87
N ALA A 116 10.17 12.02 4.23
CA ALA A 116 10.30 12.05 2.78
C ALA A 116 9.20 11.28 2.04
N ASN A 117 8.50 10.38 2.72
CA ASN A 117 7.56 9.43 2.12
C ASN A 117 6.12 9.65 2.55
N ALA A 118 5.87 10.22 3.73
CA ALA A 118 4.54 10.19 4.28
C ALA A 118 4.24 11.34 5.26
N PHE A 119 2.96 11.49 5.57
CA PHE A 119 2.40 12.45 6.49
C PHE A 119 1.68 11.73 7.63
N TYR A 120 1.92 12.19 8.86
CA TYR A 120 1.52 11.52 10.08
C TYR A 120 0.87 12.47 11.07
N GLN A 121 0.00 11.92 11.91
CA GLN A 121 -0.50 12.57 13.11
C GLN A 121 0.07 11.88 14.34
N ARG A 122 0.61 12.66 15.29
CA ARG A 122 1.06 12.14 16.58
C ARG A 122 -0.13 11.66 17.40
N ARG A 123 0.03 10.53 18.04
CA ARG A 123 -0.91 9.94 18.99
C ARG A 123 -0.20 9.72 20.33
N GLU A 124 -0.97 9.47 21.40
CA GLU A 124 -0.42 9.22 22.73
C GLU A 124 0.59 8.07 22.75
N ASN A 125 0.31 6.99 22.02
CA ASN A 125 1.12 5.77 21.97
C ASN A 125 1.69 5.47 20.58
N GLY A 126 2.07 6.49 19.82
CA GLY A 126 2.63 6.32 18.49
C GLY A 126 2.12 7.32 17.48
N SER A 127 1.88 6.87 16.26
CA SER A 127 1.45 7.74 15.17
C SER A 127 0.39 7.09 14.28
N LEU A 128 -0.50 7.92 13.77
CA LEU A 128 -1.42 7.57 12.68
C LEU A 128 -0.76 7.96 11.35
N LEU A 129 -0.58 7.00 10.46
CA LEU A 129 -0.28 7.28 9.07
C LEU A 129 -1.52 7.85 8.38
N ILE A 130 -1.46 9.09 7.95
CA ILE A 130 -2.57 9.75 7.24
C ILE A 130 -2.43 9.55 5.74
N LYS A 131 -1.22 9.74 5.17
CA LYS A 131 -1.03 9.62 3.73
C LYS A 131 0.42 9.27 3.37
N TYR A 132 0.57 8.31 2.47
CA TYR A 132 1.84 7.97 1.82
C TYR A 132 1.95 8.67 0.47
N PHE A 133 3.11 9.29 0.21
CA PHE A 133 3.45 9.99 -1.04
C PHE A 133 4.70 9.43 -1.71
N GLY A 134 5.35 8.45 -1.07
CA GLY A 134 6.61 7.89 -1.55
C GLY A 134 6.48 7.27 -2.94
N LYS A 135 7.62 7.18 -3.62
CA LYS A 135 7.73 6.60 -4.97
C LYS A 135 8.44 5.24 -4.96
N ASN A 136 8.77 4.73 -3.78
CA ASN A 136 9.45 3.46 -3.63
C ASN A 136 8.55 2.30 -4.04
N GLU A 137 9.13 1.25 -4.60
CA GLU A 137 8.40 0.00 -4.89
C GLU A 137 8.27 -0.88 -3.63
N VAL A 138 9.22 -0.78 -2.70
CA VAL A 138 9.21 -1.45 -1.40
C VAL A 138 9.27 -0.40 -0.30
N TRP A 139 8.39 -0.49 0.67
CA TRP A 139 8.38 0.45 1.80
C TRP A 139 8.12 -0.27 3.12
N LYS A 140 9.02 -0.05 4.07
CA LYS A 140 8.81 -0.43 5.46
C LYS A 140 8.14 0.74 6.17
N ILE A 141 6.95 0.50 6.71
CA ILE A 141 6.24 1.47 7.54
C ILE A 141 7.09 1.73 8.79
N PRO A 142 7.30 3.00 9.20
CA PRO A 142 8.10 3.32 10.38
C PRO A 142 7.55 2.69 11.67
N GLU A 143 8.46 2.31 12.58
CA GLU A 143 8.12 1.63 13.83
C GLU A 143 7.26 2.48 14.79
N GLU A 144 7.29 3.80 14.67
CA GLU A 144 6.43 4.70 15.45
C GLU A 144 4.96 4.70 15.00
N VAL A 145 4.66 4.10 13.84
CA VAL A 145 3.28 4.01 13.32
C VAL A 145 2.53 2.91 14.04
N THR A 146 1.39 3.27 14.62
CA THR A 146 0.49 2.34 15.32
C THR A 146 -0.86 2.18 14.62
N GLU A 147 -1.18 3.09 13.72
CA GLU A 147 -2.45 3.09 13.00
C GLU A 147 -2.26 3.46 11.52
N LEU A 148 -2.93 2.73 10.62
CA LEU A 148 -3.06 3.09 9.23
C LEU A 148 -4.45 3.71 9.00
N GLY A 149 -4.47 4.98 8.62
CA GLY A 149 -5.70 5.74 8.42
C GLY A 149 -6.46 5.36 7.15
N ALA A 150 -7.65 5.93 7.02
CA ALA A 150 -8.47 5.80 5.83
C ALA A 150 -7.69 6.28 4.60
N MET A 151 -7.66 5.45 3.55
CA MET A 151 -6.98 5.75 2.27
C MET A 151 -5.49 6.12 2.42
N ALA A 152 -4.83 5.75 3.53
CA ALA A 152 -3.46 6.16 3.82
C ALA A 152 -2.45 5.76 2.74
N LEU A 153 -2.60 4.57 2.15
CA LEU A 153 -1.77 4.07 1.06
C LEU A 153 -2.53 4.05 -0.29
N ARG A 154 -3.67 4.74 -0.38
CA ARG A 154 -4.45 4.73 -1.62
C ARG A 154 -3.60 5.14 -2.82
N ARG A 155 -3.64 4.34 -3.89
CA ARG A 155 -2.86 4.52 -5.14
C ARG A 155 -1.35 4.56 -4.94
N ALA A 156 -0.84 4.04 -3.82
CA ALA A 156 0.60 3.91 -3.62
C ALA A 156 1.21 3.05 -4.73
N ASN A 157 2.37 3.48 -5.25
CA ASN A 157 3.10 2.75 -6.28
C ASN A 157 3.93 1.59 -5.68
N LEU A 158 3.48 1.02 -4.58
CA LEU A 158 4.17 -0.05 -3.86
C LEU A 158 3.90 -1.40 -4.52
N ARG A 159 4.96 -2.20 -4.62
CA ARG A 159 4.88 -3.64 -4.91
C ARG A 159 4.92 -4.46 -3.62
N GLU A 160 5.64 -3.96 -2.62
CA GLU A 160 5.76 -4.60 -1.31
C GLU A 160 5.61 -3.58 -0.20
N VAL A 161 4.87 -3.92 0.83
CA VAL A 161 4.77 -3.16 2.07
C VAL A 161 5.13 -4.05 3.27
N ILE A 162 5.98 -3.52 4.15
CA ILE A 162 6.37 -4.19 5.39
C ILE A 162 5.66 -3.47 6.54
N ILE A 163 4.77 -4.17 7.21
CA ILE A 163 3.95 -3.67 8.31
C ILE A 163 4.62 -4.08 9.63
N PRO A 164 5.10 -3.12 10.46
CA PRO A 164 5.74 -3.43 11.72
C PRO A 164 4.73 -3.94 12.75
N GLU A 165 5.22 -4.66 13.76
CA GLU A 165 4.39 -5.19 14.86
C GLU A 165 3.75 -4.09 15.72
N THR A 166 4.26 -2.87 15.64
CA THR A 166 3.69 -1.71 16.32
C THR A 166 2.33 -1.29 15.79
N VAL A 167 2.00 -1.65 14.53
CA VAL A 167 0.70 -1.35 13.94
C VAL A 167 -0.39 -2.15 14.63
N LYS A 168 -1.34 -1.45 15.23
CA LYS A 168 -2.48 -2.03 15.97
C LYS A 168 -3.79 -1.90 15.19
N SER A 169 -3.87 -1.01 14.22
CA SER A 169 -5.09 -0.87 13.41
C SER A 169 -4.81 -0.48 11.97
N ILE A 170 -5.64 -1.04 11.10
CA ILE A 170 -5.64 -0.78 9.66
C ILE A 170 -7.08 -0.43 9.28
N SER A 171 -7.27 0.78 8.77
CA SER A 171 -8.58 1.19 8.25
C SER A 171 -8.99 0.34 7.05
N LYS A 172 -10.28 0.10 6.91
CA LYS A 172 -10.87 -0.78 5.89
C LYS A 172 -10.39 -0.47 4.47
N ASP A 173 -10.17 0.79 4.14
CA ASP A 173 -9.77 1.28 2.82
C ASP A 173 -8.34 1.84 2.77
N ALA A 174 -7.52 1.53 3.80
CA ALA A 174 -6.13 2.00 3.88
C ALA A 174 -5.32 1.70 2.61
N PHE A 175 -5.53 0.55 1.98
CA PHE A 175 -4.88 0.08 0.76
C PHE A 175 -5.76 0.20 -0.50
N ALA A 176 -6.74 1.10 -0.50
CA ALA A 176 -7.63 1.26 -1.65
C ALA A 176 -6.86 1.60 -2.94
N GLU A 177 -7.23 0.95 -4.05
CA GLU A 177 -6.65 1.20 -5.38
C GLU A 177 -5.12 1.02 -5.48
N CYS A 178 -4.50 0.21 -4.60
CA CYS A 178 -3.09 -0.17 -4.68
C CYS A 178 -2.89 -1.26 -5.76
N GLY A 179 -3.07 -0.90 -7.02
CA GLY A 179 -3.10 -1.86 -8.14
C GLY A 179 -1.76 -2.56 -8.44
N ARG A 180 -0.65 -2.11 -7.85
CA ARG A 180 0.67 -2.72 -8.01
C ARG A 180 1.14 -3.51 -6.80
N LEU A 181 0.37 -3.51 -5.71
CA LEU A 181 0.76 -4.21 -4.48
C LEU A 181 0.67 -5.73 -4.71
N GLU A 182 1.81 -6.39 -4.63
CA GLU A 182 1.98 -7.83 -4.87
C GLU A 182 2.25 -8.59 -3.57
N CYS A 183 2.85 -7.94 -2.58
CA CYS A 183 3.28 -8.61 -1.36
C CYS A 183 3.09 -7.72 -0.13
N MET A 184 2.63 -8.34 0.96
CA MET A 184 2.59 -7.74 2.28
C MET A 184 3.38 -8.62 3.25
N GLU A 185 4.36 -8.02 3.91
CA GLU A 185 5.07 -8.64 5.03
C GLU A 185 4.52 -8.09 6.34
N PHE A 186 4.19 -8.98 7.27
CA PHE A 186 3.87 -8.60 8.63
C PHE A 186 5.05 -8.97 9.52
N ALA A 187 5.76 -7.95 10.03
CA ALA A 187 7.06 -8.14 10.70
C ALA A 187 6.96 -8.96 11.99
N ALA A 188 5.82 -8.91 12.69
CA ALA A 188 5.61 -9.70 13.91
C ALA A 188 5.75 -11.21 13.69
N ASP A 189 5.24 -11.70 12.56
CA ASP A 189 5.22 -13.13 12.23
C ASP A 189 6.32 -13.50 11.21
N GLY A 190 6.99 -12.50 10.61
CA GLY A 190 7.93 -12.68 9.51
C GLY A 190 7.31 -13.27 8.26
N VAL A 191 5.98 -13.24 8.16
CA VAL A 191 5.20 -13.87 7.09
C VAL A 191 4.99 -12.90 5.97
N LYS A 192 5.29 -13.34 4.74
CA LYS A 192 4.94 -12.63 3.52
C LYS A 192 3.79 -13.33 2.82
N LEU A 193 2.76 -12.59 2.51
CA LEU A 193 1.63 -13.09 1.72
C LEU A 193 1.55 -12.35 0.40
N TYR A 194 1.26 -13.09 -0.67
CA TYR A 194 0.92 -12.52 -1.95
C TYR A 194 -0.46 -11.87 -1.86
N VAL A 195 -0.53 -10.61 -2.28
CA VAL A 195 -1.79 -9.88 -2.39
C VAL A 195 -2.19 -9.90 -3.86
N PRO A 196 -3.30 -10.56 -4.22
CA PRO A 196 -3.73 -10.57 -5.61
C PRO A 196 -4.01 -9.15 -6.08
N GLU A 197 -3.64 -8.84 -7.33
CA GLU A 197 -3.95 -7.57 -7.97
C GLU A 197 -5.40 -7.19 -7.68
N ASN A 198 -5.56 -6.13 -6.92
CA ASN A 198 -6.87 -5.73 -6.43
C ASN A 198 -7.70 -5.27 -7.63
N PRO A 199 -8.67 -6.06 -8.12
CA PRO A 199 -9.60 -5.54 -9.09
C PRO A 199 -10.31 -4.34 -8.46
N VAL A 200 -10.44 -3.27 -9.20
CA VAL A 200 -10.98 -1.94 -8.84
C VAL A 200 -12.28 -1.97 -8.01
N TYR A 201 -12.89 -3.14 -7.87
CA TYR A 201 -14.22 -3.35 -7.27
C TYR A 201 -14.21 -3.99 -5.86
N ARG A 202 -13.05 -4.41 -5.31
CA ARG A 202 -13.02 -5.07 -4.00
C ARG A 202 -12.39 -4.15 -2.93
N LYS A 203 -13.07 -3.04 -2.66
CA LYS A 203 -12.73 -2.13 -1.56
C LYS A 203 -12.82 -2.87 -0.23
N GLY A 204 -11.73 -2.85 0.53
CA GLY A 204 -11.73 -3.36 1.91
C GLY A 204 -11.29 -4.80 2.10
N GLU A 205 -10.99 -5.58 1.06
CA GLU A 205 -10.59 -6.99 1.21
C GLU A 205 -9.22 -7.16 1.90
N ILE A 206 -8.26 -6.27 1.63
CA ILE A 206 -6.93 -6.37 2.27
C ILE A 206 -7.02 -6.18 3.79
N SER A 207 -7.84 -5.25 4.27
CA SER A 207 -8.01 -5.05 5.72
C SER A 207 -8.71 -6.22 6.40
N SER A 208 -9.52 -7.01 5.67
CA SER A 208 -10.16 -8.21 6.21
C SER A 208 -9.19 -9.37 6.42
N LEU A 209 -7.97 -9.28 5.89
CA LEU A 209 -6.89 -10.25 6.14
C LEU A 209 -6.25 -10.09 7.53
N PHE A 210 -6.73 -9.15 8.33
CA PHE A 210 -6.21 -8.90 9.67
C PHE A 210 -7.31 -8.96 10.71
N TYR A 211 -6.99 -9.54 11.86
CA TYR A 211 -7.83 -9.48 13.05
C TYR A 211 -7.02 -9.03 14.27
N ARG A 212 -7.71 -8.59 15.31
CA ARG A 212 -7.09 -8.27 16.60
C ARG A 212 -7.40 -9.36 17.60
N ASP A 213 -6.36 -9.76 18.35
CA ASP A 213 -6.55 -10.61 19.50
C ASP A 213 -7.08 -9.84 20.73
N ASN A 214 -7.30 -10.56 21.83
CA ASN A 214 -7.79 -9.98 23.08
C ASN A 214 -6.80 -9.00 23.75
N ALA A 215 -5.53 -9.06 23.38
CA ALA A 215 -4.48 -8.13 23.83
C ALA A 215 -4.40 -6.89 22.93
N GLY A 216 -5.18 -6.83 21.85
CA GLY A 216 -5.18 -5.73 20.87
C GLY A 216 -4.07 -5.84 19.84
N GLN A 217 -3.36 -6.98 19.79
CA GLN A 217 -2.32 -7.23 18.82
C GLN A 217 -2.96 -7.60 17.46
N LEU A 218 -2.40 -7.06 16.37
CA LEU A 218 -2.83 -7.36 15.01
C LEU A 218 -2.16 -8.64 14.51
N HIS A 219 -2.94 -9.48 13.83
CA HIS A 219 -2.48 -10.74 13.24
C HIS A 219 -3.07 -10.93 11.86
N TYR A 220 -2.40 -11.75 11.00
CA TYR A 220 -3.03 -12.24 9.78
C TYR A 220 -4.17 -13.20 10.10
N ASP A 221 -5.27 -13.05 9.37
CA ASP A 221 -6.36 -14.03 9.32
C ASP A 221 -6.10 -15.02 8.17
N TYR A 222 -5.34 -16.08 8.51
CA TYR A 222 -4.98 -17.10 7.53
C TYR A 222 -6.19 -17.87 6.99
N GLU A 223 -7.25 -18.03 7.78
CA GLU A 223 -8.47 -18.72 7.33
C GLU A 223 -9.20 -17.88 6.28
N THR A 224 -9.34 -16.60 6.52
CA THR A 224 -9.90 -15.66 5.54
C THR A 224 -9.04 -15.61 4.27
N TYR A 225 -7.70 -15.54 4.40
CA TYR A 225 -6.80 -15.56 3.24
C TYR A 225 -6.95 -16.85 2.42
N ASP A 226 -6.96 -17.99 3.08
CA ASP A 226 -7.11 -19.29 2.43
C ASP A 226 -8.49 -19.47 1.78
N SER A 227 -9.53 -18.85 2.32
CA SER A 227 -10.87 -18.84 1.73
C SER A 227 -10.92 -17.96 0.48
N LEU A 228 -10.32 -16.76 0.52
CA LEU A 228 -10.16 -15.90 -0.65
C LEU A 228 -9.40 -16.61 -1.78
N LEU A 229 -8.33 -17.34 -1.44
CA LEU A 229 -7.58 -18.13 -2.41
C LEU A 229 -8.47 -19.16 -3.11
N ALA A 230 -9.31 -19.87 -2.36
CA ALA A 230 -10.20 -20.89 -2.92
C ALA A 230 -11.23 -20.31 -3.89
N ASP A 231 -11.75 -19.12 -3.58
CA ASP A 231 -12.81 -18.45 -4.34
C ASP A 231 -12.30 -17.60 -5.52
N TRP A 232 -10.98 -17.42 -5.66
CA TRP A 232 -10.43 -16.57 -6.71
C TRP A 232 -10.59 -17.18 -8.10
N SER A 233 -11.15 -16.41 -9.03
CA SER A 233 -11.52 -16.92 -10.36
C SER A 233 -10.31 -17.17 -11.28
N GLN A 234 -9.19 -16.47 -11.07
CA GLN A 234 -8.01 -16.55 -11.91
C GLN A 234 -7.04 -17.59 -11.36
N ILE A 235 -6.89 -18.70 -12.07
CA ILE A 235 -6.11 -19.86 -11.63
C ILE A 235 -4.65 -19.54 -11.32
N LEU A 236 -3.97 -18.74 -12.14
CA LEU A 236 -2.55 -18.40 -11.93
C LEU A 236 -2.34 -17.48 -10.73
N ILE A 237 -3.32 -16.65 -10.37
CA ILE A 237 -3.30 -15.87 -9.13
C ILE A 237 -3.44 -16.82 -7.93
N ARG A 238 -4.35 -17.79 -8.01
CA ARG A 238 -4.48 -18.84 -6.97
C ARG A 238 -3.18 -19.59 -6.78
N CYS A 239 -2.50 -19.97 -7.85
CA CYS A 239 -1.21 -20.66 -7.80
C CYS A 239 -0.14 -19.80 -7.09
N ARG A 240 -0.08 -18.49 -7.35
CA ARG A 240 0.83 -17.58 -6.64
C ARG A 240 0.47 -17.44 -5.17
N MET A 241 -0.80 -17.20 -4.85
CA MET A 241 -1.24 -17.18 -3.46
C MET A 241 -0.87 -18.46 -2.72
N ALA A 242 -1.06 -19.62 -3.37
CA ALA A 242 -0.70 -20.93 -2.84
C ALA A 242 0.82 -21.07 -2.62
N ALA A 243 1.67 -20.61 -3.56
CA ALA A 243 3.12 -20.65 -3.44
C ALA A 243 3.61 -19.87 -2.22
N PHE A 244 3.14 -18.63 -2.03
CA PHE A 244 3.47 -17.82 -0.84
C PHE A 244 2.92 -18.45 0.44
N ARG A 245 1.75 -19.06 0.38
CA ARG A 245 1.14 -19.73 1.53
C ARG A 245 1.89 -20.99 1.94
N LEU A 246 2.48 -21.70 0.97
CA LEU A 246 3.36 -22.85 1.21
C LEU A 246 4.75 -22.43 1.69
N GLU A 247 5.28 -21.31 1.22
CA GLU A 247 6.53 -20.72 1.71
C GLU A 247 6.43 -20.34 3.20
N TYR A 248 5.26 -19.85 3.62
CA TYR A 248 4.98 -19.46 5.01
C TYR A 248 3.79 -20.27 5.57
N PRO A 249 3.98 -21.56 5.92
CA PRO A 249 2.88 -22.48 6.25
C PRO A 249 2.36 -22.31 7.69
N VAL A 250 2.34 -21.09 8.22
CA VAL A 250 1.83 -20.80 9.58
C VAL A 250 0.34 -21.14 9.63
N GLN A 251 -0.07 -21.98 10.59
CA GLN A 251 -1.44 -22.45 10.77
C GLN A 251 -2.06 -23.09 9.50
N LEU A 252 -1.24 -23.67 8.62
CA LEU A 252 -1.72 -24.33 7.39
C LEU A 252 -2.06 -25.79 7.64
N PRO A 253 -3.35 -26.22 7.57
CA PRO A 253 -3.74 -27.61 7.73
C PRO A 253 -3.14 -28.48 6.62
N MET A 254 -2.76 -29.74 6.96
CA MET A 254 -2.11 -30.66 6.02
C MET A 254 -2.95 -30.89 4.76
N ALA A 255 -4.26 -31.06 4.89
CA ALA A 255 -5.14 -31.25 3.74
C ALA A 255 -5.13 -30.04 2.78
N ARG A 256 -5.04 -28.84 3.32
CA ARG A 256 -4.97 -27.61 2.53
C ARG A 256 -3.60 -27.45 1.88
N LYS A 257 -2.53 -27.78 2.61
CA LYS A 257 -1.17 -27.85 2.07
C LYS A 257 -1.10 -28.75 0.83
N GLN A 258 -1.60 -29.99 0.94
CA GLN A 258 -1.65 -30.93 -0.18
C GLN A 258 -2.48 -30.41 -1.36
N ALA A 259 -3.59 -29.74 -1.09
CA ALA A 259 -4.41 -29.15 -2.15
C ALA A 259 -3.67 -28.02 -2.90
N TYR A 260 -2.85 -27.21 -2.19
CA TYR A 260 -2.04 -26.16 -2.80
C TYR A 260 -0.87 -26.72 -3.61
N GLU A 261 -0.21 -27.75 -3.11
CA GLU A 261 0.84 -28.48 -3.84
C GLU A 261 0.29 -29.07 -5.14
N ALA A 262 -0.87 -29.73 -5.09
CA ALA A 262 -1.55 -30.29 -6.25
C ALA A 262 -1.96 -29.20 -7.26
N LEU A 263 -2.51 -28.08 -6.78
CA LEU A 263 -2.90 -26.95 -7.62
C LEU A 263 -1.71 -26.38 -8.40
N ILE A 264 -0.57 -26.19 -7.74
CA ILE A 264 0.64 -25.67 -8.39
C ILE A 264 1.20 -26.70 -9.38
N ALA A 265 1.27 -27.97 -9.01
CA ALA A 265 1.79 -29.02 -9.88
C ALA A 265 0.97 -29.17 -11.18
N GLU A 266 -0.36 -29.08 -11.09
CA GLU A 266 -1.26 -29.12 -12.26
C GLU A 266 -1.02 -27.95 -13.23
N HIS A 267 -0.64 -26.78 -12.72
CA HIS A 267 -0.52 -25.55 -13.51
C HIS A 267 0.91 -25.01 -13.59
N LEU A 268 1.92 -25.80 -13.24
CA LEU A 268 3.32 -25.35 -13.08
C LEU A 268 3.85 -24.65 -14.33
N LYS A 269 3.64 -25.22 -15.50
CA LYS A 269 4.10 -24.67 -16.78
C LYS A 269 3.51 -23.29 -17.06
N ASP A 270 2.21 -23.16 -16.92
CA ASP A 270 1.51 -21.90 -17.17
C ASP A 270 1.92 -20.83 -16.15
N LEU A 271 2.12 -21.26 -14.90
CA LEU A 271 2.61 -20.39 -13.82
C LEU A 271 4.02 -19.86 -14.12
N VAL A 272 4.95 -20.73 -14.57
CA VAL A 272 6.30 -20.28 -14.93
C VAL A 272 6.27 -19.32 -16.12
N TYR A 273 5.45 -19.56 -17.13
CA TYR A 273 5.29 -18.59 -18.23
C TYR A 273 4.70 -17.26 -17.77
N ASP A 274 3.78 -17.25 -16.82
CA ASP A 274 3.25 -16.02 -16.26
C ASP A 274 4.30 -15.28 -15.41
N ILE A 275 5.10 -16.00 -14.63
CA ILE A 275 6.27 -15.48 -13.91
C ILE A 275 7.26 -14.83 -14.90
N CYS A 276 7.52 -15.48 -16.05
CA CYS A 276 8.37 -14.94 -17.10
C CYS A 276 7.83 -13.64 -17.69
N LYS A 277 6.51 -13.54 -17.93
CA LYS A 277 5.87 -12.31 -18.42
C LYS A 277 6.04 -11.14 -17.47
N ARG A 278 5.98 -11.41 -16.16
CA ARG A 278 6.13 -10.41 -15.08
C ARG A 278 7.59 -10.12 -14.75
N ASP A 279 8.51 -10.95 -15.19
CA ASP A 279 9.93 -10.94 -14.81
C ASP A 279 10.12 -10.98 -13.28
N SER A 280 9.29 -11.79 -12.60
CA SER A 280 9.21 -11.83 -11.14
C SER A 280 10.10 -12.90 -10.55
N LEU A 281 11.33 -12.53 -10.18
CA LEU A 281 12.22 -13.42 -9.43
C LEU A 281 11.62 -13.82 -8.07
N ARG A 282 10.85 -12.93 -7.45
CA ARG A 282 10.18 -13.19 -6.16
C ARG A 282 9.19 -14.36 -6.24
N ASP A 283 8.35 -14.38 -7.30
CA ASP A 283 7.39 -15.47 -7.48
C ASP A 283 8.10 -16.81 -7.73
N LEU A 284 9.19 -16.79 -8.50
CA LEU A 284 9.99 -17.99 -8.74
C LEU A 284 10.68 -18.49 -7.46
N ALA A 285 11.23 -17.57 -6.66
CA ALA A 285 11.83 -17.91 -5.37
C ALA A 285 10.79 -18.47 -4.39
N ALA A 286 9.54 -17.97 -4.41
CA ALA A 286 8.47 -18.53 -3.60
C ALA A 286 8.19 -20.00 -3.94
N LEU A 287 8.24 -20.39 -5.23
CA LEU A 287 8.13 -21.79 -5.63
C LEU A 287 9.29 -22.65 -5.10
N GLY A 288 10.51 -22.11 -5.13
CA GLY A 288 11.69 -22.79 -4.56
C GLY A 288 11.56 -23.00 -3.06
N ASN A 289 11.27 -21.93 -2.32
CA ASN A 289 11.11 -21.95 -0.87
C ASN A 289 9.92 -22.85 -0.42
N ALA A 290 8.88 -22.94 -1.24
CA ALA A 290 7.75 -23.84 -1.04
C ALA A 290 8.06 -25.31 -1.36
N GLY A 291 9.26 -25.63 -1.89
CA GLY A 291 9.63 -26.98 -2.30
C GLY A 291 8.95 -27.46 -3.59
N MET A 292 8.39 -26.52 -4.38
CA MET A 292 7.68 -26.85 -5.63
C MET A 292 8.62 -26.97 -6.84
N ILE A 293 9.90 -26.58 -6.70
CA ILE A 293 10.95 -26.84 -7.69
C ILE A 293 11.61 -28.17 -7.31
N THR A 294 11.34 -29.22 -8.09
CA THR A 294 11.82 -30.57 -7.85
C THR A 294 12.86 -31.00 -8.87
N ALA A 295 13.64 -32.05 -8.57
CA ALA A 295 14.61 -32.63 -9.53
C ALA A 295 13.94 -33.07 -10.84
N GLU A 296 12.66 -33.43 -10.80
CA GLU A 296 11.90 -33.85 -11.97
C GLU A 296 11.56 -32.70 -12.91
N HIS A 297 11.29 -31.50 -12.34
CA HIS A 297 10.79 -30.34 -13.11
C HIS A 297 11.87 -29.31 -13.45
N ILE A 298 13.02 -29.31 -12.75
CA ILE A 298 14.00 -28.23 -12.82
C ILE A 298 14.53 -27.99 -14.25
N GLU A 299 14.82 -29.06 -15.00
CA GLU A 299 15.32 -28.94 -16.37
C GLU A 299 14.30 -28.32 -17.30
N GLU A 300 13.03 -28.75 -17.22
CA GLU A 300 11.95 -28.15 -17.99
C GLU A 300 11.73 -26.67 -17.63
N MET A 301 11.83 -26.29 -16.36
CA MET A 301 11.69 -24.91 -15.93
C MET A 301 12.84 -24.04 -16.44
N ILE A 302 14.07 -24.55 -16.50
CA ILE A 302 15.21 -23.88 -17.12
C ILE A 302 14.95 -23.65 -18.62
N ASP A 303 14.46 -24.68 -19.32
CA ASP A 303 14.12 -24.57 -20.72
C ASP A 303 13.02 -23.52 -20.97
N TRP A 304 11.96 -23.51 -20.16
CA TRP A 304 10.86 -22.53 -20.29
C TRP A 304 11.33 -21.09 -20.05
N THR A 305 12.14 -20.86 -19.02
CA THR A 305 12.66 -19.51 -18.72
C THR A 305 13.66 -19.04 -19.78
N THR A 306 14.47 -19.95 -20.32
CA THR A 306 15.40 -19.68 -21.44
C THR A 306 14.62 -19.32 -22.71
N ALA A 307 13.59 -20.07 -23.05
CA ALA A 307 12.71 -19.78 -24.19
C ALA A 307 12.01 -18.42 -24.07
N CYS A 308 11.73 -17.98 -22.85
CA CYS A 308 11.20 -16.65 -22.57
C CYS A 308 12.25 -15.52 -22.56
N HIS A 309 13.54 -15.83 -22.78
CA HIS A 309 14.65 -14.89 -22.71
C HIS A 309 14.76 -14.15 -21.35
N ARG A 310 14.53 -14.87 -20.24
CA ARG A 310 14.56 -14.33 -18.88
C ARG A 310 15.83 -14.76 -18.13
N GLY A 311 16.96 -14.17 -18.52
CA GLY A 311 18.28 -14.56 -18.00
C GLY A 311 18.40 -14.56 -16.47
N LYS A 312 17.75 -13.64 -15.75
CA LYS A 312 17.73 -13.63 -14.27
C LYS A 312 17.02 -14.83 -13.69
N LEU A 313 15.87 -15.20 -14.26
CA LEU A 313 15.08 -16.34 -13.81
C LEU A 313 15.78 -17.65 -14.11
N THR A 314 16.36 -17.74 -15.32
CA THR A 314 17.18 -18.90 -15.71
C THR A 314 18.41 -19.06 -14.79
N GLY A 315 19.11 -17.95 -14.51
CA GLY A 315 20.25 -17.93 -13.58
C GLY A 315 19.89 -18.46 -12.20
N TYR A 316 18.76 -18.01 -11.64
CA TYR A 316 18.26 -18.49 -10.35
C TYR A 316 17.99 -20.02 -10.38
N LEU A 317 17.37 -20.53 -11.43
CA LEU A 317 17.09 -21.97 -11.54
C LEU A 317 18.36 -22.82 -11.67
N LEU A 318 19.38 -22.32 -12.38
CA LEU A 318 20.67 -22.99 -12.49
C LEU A 318 21.41 -23.02 -11.14
N GLU A 319 21.39 -21.92 -10.37
CA GLU A 319 21.93 -21.89 -9.01
C GLU A 319 21.17 -22.86 -8.10
N TYR A 320 19.83 -22.80 -8.15
CA TYR A 320 18.97 -23.69 -7.38
C TYR A 320 19.24 -25.17 -7.69
N GLN A 321 19.40 -25.53 -8.97
CA GLN A 321 19.75 -26.87 -9.41
C GLN A 321 21.10 -27.32 -8.83
N GLN A 322 22.08 -26.46 -8.87
CA GLN A 322 23.43 -26.74 -8.34
C GLN A 322 23.41 -26.95 -6.82
N GLU A 323 22.65 -26.14 -6.09
CA GLU A 323 22.58 -26.20 -4.64
C GLU A 323 21.76 -27.38 -4.11
N HIS A 324 20.70 -27.79 -4.81
CA HIS A 324 19.73 -28.73 -4.28
C HIS A 324 19.74 -30.11 -4.94
N PHE A 325 20.24 -30.23 -6.20
CA PHE A 325 20.10 -31.43 -6.99
C PHE A 325 21.41 -31.99 -7.58
N THR A 326 22.53 -31.27 -7.51
CA THR A 326 23.83 -31.81 -7.84
C THR A 326 24.45 -32.44 -6.58
N GLU A 327 24.70 -33.73 -6.60
CA GLU A 327 25.52 -34.39 -5.58
C GLU A 327 26.90 -33.71 -5.57
N ASN A 328 27.32 -33.21 -4.42
CA ASN A 328 28.71 -32.81 -4.17
C ASN A 328 29.62 -34.03 -4.24
N THR A 329 29.90 -34.55 -5.44
CA THR A 329 30.94 -35.56 -5.67
C THR A 329 32.33 -34.89 -5.67
N PHE A 330 32.66 -34.17 -4.61
CA PHE A 330 34.04 -33.89 -4.27
C PHE A 330 34.45 -34.81 -3.09
N ASP A 331 34.61 -36.13 -3.39
CA ASP A 331 35.37 -37.01 -2.53
C ASP A 331 36.87 -36.70 -2.75
N PHE A 332 37.45 -35.88 -1.88
CA PHE A 332 38.89 -35.74 -1.77
C PHE A 332 39.45 -36.85 -0.89
N SER A 333 39.25 -38.10 -1.25
CA SER A 333 40.05 -39.18 -0.73
C SER A 333 41.36 -39.23 -1.50
N LEU A 334 42.39 -38.57 -0.98
CA LEU A 334 43.80 -38.77 -1.26
C LEU A 334 44.43 -39.53 -0.12
#